data_db5ff2baaebd5e0b643494e36e038066
#
_entry.id   db5ff2baaebd5e0b643494e36e038066
#
_cell.length_a   1.000
_cell.length_b   1.000
_cell.length_c   1.000
_cell.angle_alpha   90.00
_cell.angle_beta   90.00
_cell.angle_gamma   90.00
#
_symmetry.space_group_name_H-M   'P 1'
#
loop_
_entity.id
_entity.type
_entity.pdbx_description
1 polymer ?
#
loop_
_entity_poly.entity_id
_entity_poly.type
_entity_poly.pdbx_seq_one_letter_code
_entity_poly.pdbx_strand_id
1 'polypeptide(L)'
;FNAFISGYISLNLAALFTAIEFGVQPLLFKDSLGLPLYCPYPLSISIPAMMIPHLLVVGIVEGVFTMGVLSFLLKTAPNSVVKISKLKVNPLYILLGSLTIFTPLGLLSKGTAWGEWGKEEILNMLGYIPKGMNKSTSINAIMSDYSIKNLSETTGYLLSGIIGIILVFLFFILLKYIKLAIQNKNKGSVD
;
A
#
# COMPACT_ATOMS: atom_id res chain seq x y z
N PHE A 1 -4.29 -15.75 -17.41
CA PHE A 1 -4.82 -14.55 -18.08
C PHE A 1 -5.81 -13.80 -17.18
N ASN A 2 -6.80 -14.48 -16.58
CA ASN A 2 -7.79 -13.81 -15.71
C ASN A 2 -7.16 -13.07 -14.53
N ALA A 3 -6.10 -13.60 -13.91
CA ALA A 3 -5.39 -12.92 -12.84
C ALA A 3 -4.73 -11.61 -13.29
N PHE A 4 -4.16 -11.60 -14.50
CA PHE A 4 -3.62 -10.37 -15.10
C PHE A 4 -4.72 -9.30 -15.25
N ILE A 5 -5.82 -9.65 -15.87
CA ILE A 5 -6.95 -8.74 -16.08
C ILE A 5 -7.50 -8.23 -14.74
N SER A 6 -7.64 -9.11 -13.76
CA SER A 6 -8.12 -8.75 -12.42
C SER A 6 -7.17 -7.76 -11.73
N GLY A 7 -5.86 -8.02 -11.71
CA GLY A 7 -4.87 -7.10 -11.13
C GLY A 7 -4.85 -5.74 -11.85
N TYR A 8 -4.81 -5.78 -13.19
CA TYR A 8 -4.82 -4.56 -14.00
C TYR A 8 -6.05 -3.69 -13.75
N ILE A 9 -7.25 -4.27 -13.80
CA ILE A 9 -8.50 -3.52 -13.62
C ILE A 9 -8.61 -3.00 -12.19
N SER A 10 -8.34 -3.82 -11.17
CA SER A 10 -8.49 -3.41 -9.77
C SER A 10 -7.60 -2.24 -9.41
N LEU A 11 -6.33 -2.25 -9.83
CA LEU A 11 -5.40 -1.16 -9.59
C LEU A 11 -5.83 0.13 -10.32
N ASN A 12 -6.23 0.02 -11.58
CA ASN A 12 -6.67 1.19 -12.35
C ASN A 12 -7.96 1.80 -11.80
N LEU A 13 -8.90 0.99 -11.30
CA LEU A 13 -10.08 1.48 -10.62
C LEU A 13 -9.72 2.20 -9.31
N ALA A 14 -8.82 1.63 -8.50
CA ALA A 14 -8.34 2.27 -7.28
C ALA A 14 -7.69 3.63 -7.59
N ALA A 15 -6.80 3.70 -8.60
CA ALA A 15 -6.16 4.93 -9.04
C ALA A 15 -7.20 5.98 -9.52
N LEU A 16 -8.24 5.55 -10.24
CA LEU A 16 -9.31 6.43 -10.70
C LEU A 16 -10.09 7.03 -9.51
N PHE A 17 -10.49 6.22 -8.54
CA PHE A 17 -11.20 6.71 -7.36
C PHE A 17 -10.34 7.68 -6.56
N THR A 18 -9.07 7.38 -6.34
CA THR A 18 -8.13 8.28 -5.68
C THR A 18 -7.98 9.60 -6.45
N ALA A 19 -7.88 9.55 -7.78
CA ALA A 19 -7.82 10.74 -8.61
C ALA A 19 -9.07 11.61 -8.49
N ILE A 20 -10.26 10.98 -8.39
CA ILE A 20 -11.53 11.69 -8.18
C ILE A 20 -11.55 12.31 -6.78
N GLU A 21 -11.14 11.57 -5.73
CA GLU A 21 -11.06 12.09 -4.36
C GLU A 21 -10.17 13.33 -4.27
N PHE A 22 -9.00 13.32 -4.89
CA PHE A 22 -8.15 14.50 -4.97
C PHE A 22 -8.81 15.64 -5.76
N GLY A 23 -9.36 15.33 -6.93
CA GLY A 23 -9.87 16.35 -7.86
C GLY A 23 -11.16 17.04 -7.43
N VAL A 24 -11.95 16.43 -6.52
CA VAL A 24 -13.15 17.07 -5.96
C VAL A 24 -12.83 17.98 -4.77
N GLN A 25 -11.68 17.81 -4.11
CA GLN A 25 -11.31 18.60 -2.93
C GLN A 25 -11.31 20.10 -3.20
N PRO A 26 -10.72 20.63 -4.29
CA PRO A 26 -10.76 22.07 -4.57
C PRO A 26 -12.15 22.60 -4.95
N LEU A 27 -13.11 21.71 -5.23
CA LEU A 27 -14.50 22.12 -5.46
C LEU A 27 -15.26 22.24 -4.13
N LEU A 28 -15.04 21.31 -3.21
CA LEU A 28 -15.80 21.17 -1.97
C LEU A 28 -15.19 21.93 -0.79
N PHE A 29 -13.87 22.03 -0.74
CA PHE A 29 -13.14 22.55 0.42
C PHE A 29 -12.30 23.76 0.06
N LYS A 30 -12.87 24.95 0.30
CA LYS A 30 -12.23 26.25 0.04
C LYS A 30 -12.17 27.08 1.33
N ASP A 31 -11.19 27.95 1.39
CA ASP A 31 -11.11 28.95 2.45
C ASP A 31 -11.97 30.19 2.11
N SER A 32 -11.96 31.18 3.01
CA SER A 32 -12.69 32.44 2.83
C SER A 32 -12.24 33.28 1.62
N LEU A 33 -11.07 33.00 1.07
CA LEU A 33 -10.51 33.64 -0.12
C LEU A 33 -10.75 32.82 -1.39
N GLY A 34 -11.45 31.68 -1.28
CA GLY A 34 -11.72 30.77 -2.39
C GLY A 34 -10.55 29.83 -2.74
N LEU A 35 -9.47 29.83 -1.95
CA LEU A 35 -8.32 28.94 -2.17
C LEU A 35 -8.60 27.52 -1.63
N PRO A 36 -8.12 26.48 -2.32
CA PRO A 36 -8.24 25.11 -1.84
C PRO A 36 -7.62 24.90 -0.44
N LEU A 37 -8.35 24.19 0.44
CA LEU A 37 -7.86 23.87 1.80
C LEU A 37 -6.89 22.68 1.82
N TYR A 38 -6.97 21.79 0.83
CA TYR A 38 -6.20 20.57 0.74
C TYR A 38 -5.58 20.43 -0.65
N CYS A 39 -5.91 19.37 -1.42
CA CYS A 39 -5.38 19.21 -2.77
C CYS A 39 -5.75 20.42 -3.66
N PRO A 40 -4.76 21.05 -4.31
CA PRO A 40 -5.01 22.23 -5.13
C PRO A 40 -5.45 21.94 -6.56
N TYR A 41 -5.34 20.69 -7.00
CA TYR A 41 -5.52 20.29 -8.38
C TYR A 41 -6.95 19.81 -8.68
N PRO A 42 -7.63 20.36 -9.71
CA PRO A 42 -8.97 19.94 -10.11
C PRO A 42 -8.95 18.58 -10.83
N LEU A 43 -10.14 18.01 -11.07
CA LEU A 43 -10.32 16.73 -11.78
C LEU A 43 -9.60 16.66 -13.14
N SER A 44 -9.55 17.79 -13.88
CA SER A 44 -8.86 17.87 -15.16
C SER A 44 -7.34 17.64 -15.08
N ILE A 45 -6.76 17.79 -13.90
CA ILE A 45 -5.33 17.53 -13.64
C ILE A 45 -5.16 16.22 -12.90
N SER A 46 -5.94 15.97 -11.85
CA SER A 46 -5.78 14.78 -11.01
C SER A 46 -6.05 13.47 -11.76
N ILE A 47 -7.09 13.44 -12.61
CA ILE A 47 -7.41 12.23 -13.38
C ILE A 47 -6.29 11.87 -14.35
N PRO A 48 -5.84 12.72 -15.30
CA PRO A 48 -4.76 12.31 -16.19
C PRO A 48 -3.43 12.07 -15.47
N ALA A 49 -3.10 12.82 -14.43
CA ALA A 49 -1.87 12.63 -13.66
C ALA A 49 -1.79 11.25 -13.01
N MET A 50 -2.90 10.75 -12.47
CA MET A 50 -2.98 9.42 -11.89
C MET A 50 -3.17 8.33 -12.95
N MET A 51 -4.10 8.53 -13.89
CA MET A 51 -4.50 7.46 -14.80
C MET A 51 -3.47 7.14 -15.88
N ILE A 52 -2.75 8.13 -16.41
CA ILE A 52 -1.78 7.87 -17.49
C ILE A 52 -0.68 6.90 -17.05
N PRO A 53 0.05 7.13 -15.94
CA PRO A 53 1.07 6.17 -15.51
C PRO A 53 0.48 4.82 -15.08
N HIS A 54 -0.72 4.81 -14.47
CA HIS A 54 -1.35 3.56 -14.04
C HIS A 54 -1.82 2.71 -15.22
N LEU A 55 -2.45 3.30 -16.22
CA LEU A 55 -2.89 2.56 -17.42
C LEU A 55 -1.72 2.04 -18.26
N LEU A 56 -0.66 2.85 -18.42
CA LEU A 56 0.42 2.52 -19.34
C LEU A 56 1.53 1.67 -18.75
N VAL A 57 1.79 1.79 -17.44
CA VAL A 57 2.94 1.14 -16.80
C VAL A 57 2.51 0.34 -15.55
N VAL A 58 2.04 1.02 -14.51
CA VAL A 58 1.87 0.42 -13.19
C VAL A 58 0.83 -0.71 -13.22
N GLY A 59 -0.29 -0.51 -13.90
CA GLY A 59 -1.33 -1.54 -14.05
C GLY A 59 -0.87 -2.76 -14.83
N ILE A 60 -0.04 -2.58 -15.86
CA ILE A 60 0.55 -3.69 -16.61
C ILE A 60 1.50 -4.49 -15.71
N VAL A 61 2.38 -3.81 -14.97
CA VAL A 61 3.30 -4.43 -14.02
C VAL A 61 2.52 -5.20 -12.94
N GLU A 62 1.48 -4.61 -12.37
CA GLU A 62 0.61 -5.25 -11.39
C GLU A 62 -0.08 -6.50 -11.95
N GLY A 63 -0.63 -6.40 -13.15
CA GLY A 63 -1.26 -7.53 -13.83
C GLY A 63 -0.29 -8.70 -14.06
N VAL A 64 0.94 -8.41 -14.52
CA VAL A 64 2.00 -9.40 -14.71
C VAL A 64 2.41 -10.01 -13.37
N PHE A 65 2.61 -9.19 -12.35
CA PHE A 65 2.98 -9.63 -11.00
C PHE A 65 1.91 -10.54 -10.40
N THR A 66 0.66 -10.11 -10.42
CA THR A 66 -0.50 -10.88 -9.91
C THR A 66 -0.63 -12.23 -10.63
N MET A 67 -0.51 -12.24 -11.95
CA MET A 67 -0.50 -13.48 -12.74
C MET A 67 0.69 -14.38 -12.38
N GLY A 68 1.87 -13.81 -12.24
CA GLY A 68 3.10 -14.52 -11.87
C GLY A 68 3.00 -15.18 -10.49
N VAL A 69 2.58 -14.42 -9.48
CA VAL A 69 2.37 -14.93 -8.11
C VAL A 69 1.32 -16.03 -8.09
N LEU A 70 0.17 -15.84 -8.71
CA LEU A 70 -0.87 -16.87 -8.76
C LEU A 70 -0.38 -18.13 -9.48
N SER A 71 0.32 -17.99 -10.61
CA SER A 71 0.87 -19.13 -11.35
C SER A 71 1.92 -19.89 -10.53
N PHE A 72 2.76 -19.16 -9.80
CA PHE A 72 3.74 -19.75 -8.89
C PHE A 72 3.03 -20.51 -7.75
N LEU A 73 2.01 -19.94 -7.11
CA LEU A 73 1.22 -20.57 -6.07
C LEU A 73 0.53 -21.83 -6.56
N LEU A 74 -0.08 -21.80 -7.74
CA LEU A 74 -0.74 -22.96 -8.31
C LEU A 74 0.23 -24.11 -8.64
N LYS A 75 1.48 -23.80 -9.01
CA LYS A 75 2.51 -24.81 -9.29
C LYS A 75 3.14 -25.40 -8.01
N THR A 76 3.42 -24.56 -7.03
CA THR A 76 4.22 -24.95 -5.86
C THR A 76 3.38 -25.33 -4.66
N ALA A 77 2.18 -24.79 -4.54
CA ALA A 77 1.27 -25.00 -3.42
C ALA A 77 -0.19 -25.09 -3.88
N PRO A 78 -0.54 -26.01 -4.80
CA PRO A 78 -1.89 -26.09 -5.36
C PRO A 78 -2.97 -26.28 -4.29
N ASN A 79 -2.62 -26.98 -3.19
CA ASN A 79 -3.52 -27.20 -2.06
C ASN A 79 -3.62 -26.00 -1.10
N SER A 80 -2.75 -24.99 -1.21
CA SER A 80 -2.85 -23.76 -0.40
C SER A 80 -3.90 -22.81 -0.93
N VAL A 81 -4.25 -22.92 -2.21
CA VAL A 81 -5.36 -22.19 -2.82
C VAL A 81 -6.69 -22.94 -2.57
N VAL A 82 -6.64 -24.25 -2.31
CA VAL A 82 -7.81 -25.14 -2.16
C VAL A 82 -7.78 -25.94 -0.85
N LYS A 83 -6.62 -26.40 -0.36
CA LYS A 83 -6.43 -27.16 0.90
C LYS A 83 -4.98 -27.11 1.37
N ILE A 84 -4.76 -26.84 2.66
CA ILE A 84 -3.45 -26.80 3.29
C ILE A 84 -2.91 -28.23 3.40
N SER A 85 -1.86 -28.58 2.67
CA SER A 85 -1.12 -29.83 2.79
C SER A 85 0.36 -29.58 3.10
N LYS A 86 0.97 -30.51 3.82
CA LYS A 86 2.31 -30.45 4.42
C LYS A 86 3.41 -30.18 3.39
N LEU A 87 3.89 -28.95 3.29
CA LEU A 87 5.06 -28.59 2.49
C LEU A 87 6.34 -28.61 3.34
N LYS A 88 7.35 -29.29 2.81
CA LYS A 88 8.72 -29.29 3.40
C LYS A 88 9.36 -27.94 3.20
N VAL A 89 9.72 -27.10 3.14
CA VAL A 89 10.06 -25.67 2.94
C VAL A 89 9.07 -25.04 1.99
N ASN A 90 8.20 -24.21 2.54
CA ASN A 90 7.21 -23.54 1.71
C ASN A 90 7.94 -22.54 0.79
N PRO A 91 7.90 -22.72 -0.55
CA PRO A 91 8.53 -21.80 -1.48
C PRO A 91 8.01 -20.35 -1.33
N LEU A 92 6.89 -20.15 -0.64
CA LEU A 92 6.40 -18.84 -0.22
C LEU A 92 7.39 -18.12 0.69
N TYR A 93 8.11 -18.80 1.58
CA TYR A 93 9.14 -18.18 2.42
C TYR A 93 10.33 -17.71 1.59
N ILE A 94 10.68 -18.46 0.51
CA ILE A 94 11.74 -18.05 -0.42
C ILE A 94 11.29 -16.79 -1.18
N LEU A 95 10.06 -16.79 -1.69
CA LEU A 95 9.49 -15.62 -2.37
C LEU A 95 9.45 -14.41 -1.43
N LEU A 96 8.93 -14.57 -0.21
CA LEU A 96 8.86 -13.51 0.78
C LEU A 96 10.25 -12.96 1.14
N GLY A 97 11.22 -13.86 1.37
CA GLY A 97 12.61 -13.47 1.62
C GLY A 97 13.23 -12.71 0.46
N SER A 98 13.01 -13.17 -0.78
CA SER A 98 13.48 -12.48 -1.98
C SER A 98 12.87 -11.09 -2.10
N LEU A 99 11.56 -10.96 -1.95
CA LEU A 99 10.88 -9.67 -1.99
C LEU A 99 11.41 -8.71 -0.91
N THR A 100 11.67 -9.22 0.31
CA THR A 100 12.26 -8.45 1.40
C THR A 100 13.68 -7.96 1.06
N ILE A 101 14.53 -8.82 0.47
CA ILE A 101 15.89 -8.45 0.06
C ILE A 101 15.86 -7.37 -1.04
N PHE A 102 14.92 -7.45 -1.97
CA PHE A 102 14.78 -6.48 -3.06
C PHE A 102 14.01 -5.21 -2.69
N THR A 103 13.40 -5.13 -1.51
CA THR A 103 12.67 -3.95 -1.05
C THR A 103 13.47 -2.63 -1.21
N PRO A 104 14.80 -2.56 -0.91
CA PRO A 104 15.57 -1.33 -1.09
C PRO A 104 15.66 -0.81 -2.53
N LEU A 105 15.28 -1.58 -3.55
CA LEU A 105 15.17 -1.08 -4.91
C LEU A 105 14.18 0.09 -5.03
N GLY A 106 13.19 0.17 -4.12
CA GLY A 106 12.28 1.31 -4.03
C GLY A 106 12.96 2.63 -3.73
N LEU A 107 14.13 2.61 -3.07
CA LEU A 107 14.93 3.82 -2.78
C LEU A 107 15.65 4.41 -4.01
N LEU A 108 15.62 3.71 -5.16
CA LEU A 108 16.15 4.25 -6.42
C LEU A 108 15.25 5.37 -6.98
N SER A 109 13.98 5.40 -6.61
CA SER A 109 13.06 6.47 -6.98
C SER A 109 13.29 7.69 -6.09
N LYS A 110 13.50 8.85 -6.71
CA LYS A 110 13.62 10.13 -6.02
C LYS A 110 12.31 10.89 -6.15
N GLY A 111 11.77 11.35 -5.03
CA GLY A 111 10.51 12.11 -4.97
C GLY A 111 9.33 11.29 -4.49
N THR A 112 8.27 11.99 -4.15
CA THR A 112 7.02 11.41 -3.66
C THR A 112 6.11 10.99 -4.80
N ALA A 113 5.18 10.07 -4.55
CA ALA A 113 4.12 9.76 -5.50
C ALA A 113 3.20 10.99 -5.68
N TRP A 114 2.58 11.09 -6.86
CA TRP A 114 1.64 12.18 -7.12
C TRP A 114 0.48 12.14 -6.11
N GLY A 115 0.28 13.23 -5.40
CA GLY A 115 -0.70 13.32 -4.32
C GLY A 115 -0.12 13.17 -2.90
N GLU A 116 1.09 12.68 -2.73
CA GLU A 116 1.76 12.45 -1.44
C GLU A 116 2.78 13.54 -1.09
N TRP A 117 2.50 14.76 -1.49
CA TRP A 117 3.43 15.89 -1.32
C TRP A 117 3.62 16.29 0.14
N GLY A 118 4.86 16.49 0.54
CA GLY A 118 5.23 17.15 1.77
C GLY A 118 4.96 18.68 1.72
N LYS A 119 4.98 19.32 2.90
CA LYS A 119 4.73 20.78 2.99
C LYS A 119 5.73 21.61 2.17
N GLU A 120 7.00 21.23 2.19
CA GLU A 120 8.06 21.93 1.43
C GLU A 120 7.88 21.76 -0.09
N GLU A 121 7.49 20.55 -0.51
CA GLU A 121 7.23 20.26 -1.92
C GLU A 121 6.04 21.05 -2.46
N ILE A 122 4.94 21.10 -1.70
CA ILE A 122 3.77 21.92 -2.03
C ILE A 122 4.12 23.42 -2.07
N LEU A 123 4.90 23.90 -1.12
CA LEU A 123 5.36 25.29 -1.09
C LEU A 123 6.16 25.62 -2.36
N ASN A 124 7.05 24.72 -2.77
CA ASN A 124 7.87 24.92 -3.98
C ASN A 124 7.03 24.88 -5.27
N MET A 125 5.97 24.05 -5.32
CA MET A 125 5.11 23.95 -6.50
C MET A 125 4.12 25.10 -6.64
N LEU A 126 3.55 25.58 -5.53
CA LEU A 126 2.43 26.52 -5.53
C LEU A 126 2.81 27.91 -5.02
N GLY A 127 3.95 28.08 -4.34
CA GLY A 127 4.31 29.28 -3.62
C GLY A 127 3.55 29.50 -2.29
N TYR A 128 2.68 28.58 -1.90
CA TYR A 128 1.94 28.63 -0.63
C TYR A 128 1.60 27.21 -0.14
N ILE A 129 1.28 27.08 1.14
CA ILE A 129 0.79 25.82 1.73
C ILE A 129 -0.71 25.95 1.97
N PRO A 130 -1.57 25.03 1.43
CA PRO A 130 -3.01 25.02 1.72
C PRO A 130 -3.28 24.96 3.23
N LYS A 131 -4.23 25.76 3.72
CA LYS A 131 -4.47 25.95 5.17
C LYS A 131 -4.82 24.65 5.91
N GLY A 132 -5.52 23.72 5.25
CA GLY A 132 -5.84 22.41 5.81
C GLY A 132 -4.60 21.53 6.01
N MET A 133 -3.67 21.56 5.05
CA MET A 133 -2.39 20.82 5.17
C MET A 133 -1.48 21.42 6.24
N ASN A 134 -1.53 22.73 6.44
CA ASN A 134 -0.73 23.37 7.49
C ASN A 134 -1.23 23.04 8.90
N LYS A 135 -2.55 22.86 9.08
CA LYS A 135 -3.19 22.52 10.35
C LYS A 135 -3.24 21.01 10.64
N SER A 136 -2.80 20.17 9.70
CA SER A 136 -2.78 18.73 9.92
C SER A 136 -1.86 18.38 11.08
N THR A 137 -2.39 17.65 12.07
CA THR A 137 -1.60 17.03 13.12
C THR A 137 -0.79 15.90 12.50
N SER A 138 0.51 16.03 12.45
CA SER A 138 1.39 14.92 12.08
C SER A 138 1.36 13.88 13.21
N ILE A 139 0.90 12.68 12.92
CA ILE A 139 1.13 11.54 13.80
C ILE A 139 2.62 11.17 13.60
N ASN A 140 3.42 11.36 14.65
CA ASN A 140 4.82 10.92 14.61
C ASN A 140 4.85 9.39 14.57
N ALA A 141 5.06 8.83 13.40
CA ALA A 141 5.28 7.39 13.26
C ALA A 141 6.60 6.99 13.94
N ILE A 142 6.65 5.77 14.49
CA ILE A 142 7.86 5.24 15.15
C ILE A 142 9.03 5.14 14.17
N MET A 143 8.72 4.90 12.90
CA MET A 143 9.67 4.80 11.79
C MET A 143 9.18 5.69 10.63
N SER A 144 9.22 7.01 10.81
CA SER A 144 8.85 7.95 9.74
C SER A 144 9.74 7.71 8.52
N ASP A 145 9.11 7.66 7.34
CA ASP A 145 9.78 7.41 6.06
C ASP A 145 10.63 6.13 6.06
N TYR A 146 10.18 5.12 6.83
CA TYR A 146 10.89 3.84 7.02
C TYR A 146 12.32 4.02 7.56
N SER A 147 12.63 5.17 8.14
CA SER A 147 13.95 5.53 8.67
C SER A 147 14.08 5.22 10.16
N ILE A 148 15.28 4.87 10.58
CA ILE A 148 15.64 4.73 12.00
C ILE A 148 16.83 5.63 12.25
N LYS A 149 16.75 6.44 13.31
CA LYS A 149 17.83 7.35 13.70
C LYS A 149 19.16 6.58 13.85
N ASN A 150 20.22 7.09 13.26
CA ASN A 150 21.58 6.52 13.25
C ASN A 150 21.77 5.24 12.42
N LEU A 151 20.82 4.84 11.58
CA LEU A 151 21.00 3.78 10.61
C LEU A 151 20.98 4.32 9.17
N SER A 152 21.58 3.56 8.24
CA SER A 152 21.46 3.90 6.81
C SER A 152 20.02 3.73 6.33
N GLU A 153 19.61 4.49 5.31
CA GLU A 153 18.28 4.38 4.69
C GLU A 153 17.95 2.94 4.31
N THR A 154 18.88 2.25 3.64
CA THR A 154 18.72 0.85 3.22
C THR A 154 18.45 -0.07 4.42
N THR A 155 19.18 0.11 5.52
CA THR A 155 19.01 -0.70 6.73
C THR A 155 17.67 -0.41 7.40
N GLY A 156 17.28 0.86 7.51
CA GLY A 156 15.97 1.27 8.03
C GLY A 156 14.83 0.66 7.23
N TYR A 157 14.93 0.72 5.90
CA TYR A 157 13.94 0.18 4.98
C TYR A 157 13.78 -1.35 5.11
N LEU A 158 14.89 -2.10 5.16
CA LEU A 158 14.88 -3.55 5.37
C LEU A 158 14.29 -3.93 6.73
N LEU A 159 14.68 -3.24 7.81
CA LEU A 159 14.16 -3.50 9.14
C LEU A 159 12.66 -3.22 9.23
N SER A 160 12.20 -2.14 8.62
CA SER A 160 10.78 -1.83 8.56
C SER A 160 9.98 -2.92 7.84
N GLY A 161 10.49 -3.43 6.71
CA GLY A 161 9.89 -4.56 6.00
C GLY A 161 9.81 -5.83 6.85
N ILE A 162 10.89 -6.18 7.56
CA ILE A 162 10.93 -7.35 8.46
C ILE A 162 9.93 -7.17 9.62
N ILE A 163 9.90 -6.00 10.25
CA ILE A 163 8.95 -5.69 11.33
C ILE A 163 7.51 -5.80 10.82
N GLY A 164 7.22 -5.26 9.63
CA GLY A 164 5.90 -5.36 9.00
C GLY A 164 5.47 -6.82 8.78
N ILE A 165 6.37 -7.66 8.26
CA ILE A 165 6.13 -9.09 8.08
C ILE A 165 5.81 -9.77 9.43
N ILE A 166 6.62 -9.52 10.46
CA ILE A 166 6.41 -10.08 11.80
C ILE A 166 5.04 -9.66 12.36
N LEU A 167 4.67 -8.38 12.24
CA LEU A 167 3.38 -7.87 12.72
C LEU A 167 2.21 -8.55 12.01
N VAL A 168 2.29 -8.75 10.70
CA VAL A 168 1.27 -9.47 9.93
C VAL A 168 1.14 -10.91 10.41
N PHE A 169 2.25 -11.63 10.62
CA PHE A 169 2.21 -12.99 11.17
C PHE A 169 1.59 -13.04 12.56
N LEU A 170 1.99 -12.13 13.46
CA LEU A 170 1.42 -12.03 14.81
C LEU A 170 -0.09 -11.74 14.77
N PHE A 171 -0.54 -10.87 13.87
CA PHE A 171 -1.95 -10.58 13.68
C PHE A 171 -2.75 -11.83 13.29
N PHE A 172 -2.28 -12.62 12.32
CA PHE A 172 -2.97 -13.85 11.93
C PHE A 172 -2.93 -14.92 13.02
N ILE A 173 -1.83 -15.03 13.77
CA ILE A 173 -1.76 -15.90 14.95
C ILE A 173 -2.81 -15.50 15.98
N LEU A 174 -2.93 -14.19 16.29
CA LEU A 174 -3.93 -13.67 17.21
C LEU A 174 -5.35 -13.99 16.75
N LEU A 175 -5.66 -13.75 15.46
CA LEU A 175 -6.98 -14.09 14.90
C LEU A 175 -7.30 -15.59 15.03
N LYS A 176 -6.31 -16.46 14.84
CA LYS A 176 -6.48 -17.91 15.06
C LYS A 176 -6.84 -18.23 16.51
N TYR A 177 -6.15 -17.63 17.48
CA TYR A 177 -6.44 -17.86 18.91
C TYR A 177 -7.83 -17.31 19.30
N ILE A 178 -8.22 -16.13 18.83
CA ILE A 178 -9.55 -15.57 19.04
C ILE A 178 -10.63 -16.52 18.50
N LYS A 179 -10.46 -17.02 17.27
CA LYS A 179 -11.40 -17.97 16.66
C LYS A 179 -11.51 -19.25 17.49
N LEU A 180 -10.42 -19.82 17.97
CA LEU A 180 -10.42 -21.02 18.82
C LEU A 180 -11.12 -20.75 20.15
N ALA A 181 -10.87 -19.62 20.79
CA ALA A 181 -11.54 -19.23 22.04
C ALA A 181 -13.05 -19.12 21.87
N ILE A 182 -13.52 -18.51 20.78
CA ILE A 182 -14.96 -18.40 20.47
C ILE A 182 -15.58 -19.79 20.23
N GLN A 183 -14.89 -20.66 19.49
CA GLN A 183 -15.37 -22.02 19.21
C GLN A 183 -15.49 -22.87 20.50
N ASN A 184 -14.52 -22.76 21.41
CA ASN A 184 -14.55 -23.49 22.68
C ASN A 184 -15.69 -22.98 23.60
N LYS A 185 -15.94 -21.67 23.63
CA LYS A 185 -17.05 -21.09 24.39
C LYS A 185 -18.42 -21.60 23.90
N ASN A 186 -18.58 -21.70 22.58
CA ASN A 186 -19.84 -22.19 22.00
C ASN A 186 -20.07 -23.70 22.22
N LYS A 187 -19.01 -24.50 22.40
CA LYS A 187 -19.14 -25.94 22.73
C LYS A 187 -19.51 -26.15 24.19
N GLY A 188 -19.01 -25.34 25.12
CA GLY A 188 -19.33 -25.46 26.54
C GLY A 188 -20.68 -24.87 26.96
N SER A 189 -21.45 -24.31 26.00
CA SER A 189 -22.83 -23.80 26.27
C SER A 189 -23.92 -24.75 25.78
N VAL A 190 -23.58 -25.96 25.34
CA VAL A 190 -24.51 -26.98 24.77
C VAL A 190 -24.61 -28.19 25.71
N ASP A 191 -23.82 -28.24 26.79
CA ASP A 191 -23.90 -29.18 27.88
C ASP A 191 -24.60 -28.50 29.09
#